data_b3f68f8b1b8b8d9c6fc8ab934dc39abf
#
_entry.id   b3f68f8b1b8b8d9c6fc8ab934dc39abf
#
_cell.length_a   1.000
_cell.length_b   1.000
_cell.length_c   1.000
_cell.angle_alpha   90.00
_cell.angle_beta   90.00
_cell.angle_gamma   90.00
#
_symmetry.space_group_name_H-M   'P 1'
#
loop_
_entity.id
_entity.type
_entity.pdbx_description
1 polymer ?
#
loop_
_entity_poly.entity_id
_entity_poly.type
_entity_poly.pdbx_seq_one_letter_code
_entity_poly.pdbx_strand_id
1 'polypeptide(L)'
;HGMNRWIEWNAIVDTEGGPRHVPGGFGAPLVAKSDGSFEELAGYQVIREFASVIQPGAVRLGSSVYSRDIDAAAAQNPDGSIGVSIVSYTDAPKQIAIRLKGQICQTTIQGKGLFTVLFTDGQ
;
A
#
# COMPACT_ATOMS: atom_id res chain seq x y z
N HIS A 1 2.20 -14.55 3.06
CA HIS A 1 0.92 -13.86 3.06
C HIS A 1 0.19 -14.18 1.75
N GLY A 2 -1.03 -14.69 1.78
CA GLY A 2 -1.78 -15.18 0.61
C GLY A 2 -3.09 -14.43 0.37
N MET A 3 -3.20 -13.20 0.90
CA MET A 3 -4.40 -12.38 0.74
C MET A 3 -4.53 -11.92 -0.72
N ASN A 4 -5.69 -12.14 -1.31
CA ASN A 4 -5.99 -11.78 -2.71
C ASN A 4 -7.12 -10.75 -2.84
N ARG A 5 -7.67 -10.27 -1.70
CA ARG A 5 -8.72 -9.27 -1.66
C ARG A 5 -8.66 -8.50 -0.35
N TRP A 6 -8.84 -7.19 -0.43
CA TRP A 6 -9.07 -6.31 0.70
C TRP A 6 -10.48 -5.74 0.60
N ILE A 7 -11.25 -5.83 1.66
CA ILE A 7 -12.59 -5.25 1.76
C ILE A 7 -12.60 -4.41 3.03
N GLU A 8 -12.83 -3.11 2.87
CA GLU A 8 -12.96 -2.19 3.99
C GLU A 8 -14.43 -2.01 4.36
N TRP A 9 -14.72 -1.89 5.64
CA TRP A 9 -16.04 -1.57 6.15
C TRP A 9 -16.12 -0.07 6.40
N ASN A 10 -17.07 0.61 5.74
CA ASN A 10 -17.19 2.05 5.55
C ASN A 10 -15.98 2.67 4.84
N ALA A 11 -16.17 3.14 3.64
CA ALA A 11 -15.16 3.89 2.92
C ALA A 11 -14.97 5.30 3.52
N ILE A 12 -16.05 5.87 4.07
CA ILE A 12 -16.09 7.19 4.66
C ILE A 12 -17.06 7.22 5.84
N VAL A 13 -16.72 7.95 6.89
CA VAL A 13 -17.58 8.26 8.04
C VAL A 13 -17.60 9.76 8.30
N ASP A 14 -18.55 10.24 9.12
CA ASP A 14 -18.52 11.59 9.66
C ASP A 14 -17.54 11.71 10.84
N THR A 15 -17.40 12.91 11.41
CA THR A 15 -16.53 13.19 12.56
C THR A 15 -16.93 12.46 13.84
N GLU A 16 -18.16 11.92 13.90
CA GLU A 16 -18.69 11.12 15.02
C GLU A 16 -18.55 9.61 14.78
N GLY A 17 -17.98 9.23 13.61
CA GLY A 17 -17.85 7.83 13.19
C GLY A 17 -19.15 7.20 12.70
N GLY A 18 -20.06 8.03 12.15
CA GLY A 18 -21.35 7.61 11.59
C GLY A 18 -21.40 7.69 10.05
N PRO A 19 -22.54 7.34 9.45
CA PRO A 19 -23.79 6.91 10.07
C PRO A 19 -23.70 5.54 10.74
N ARG A 20 -24.45 5.35 11.81
CA ARG A 20 -24.46 4.11 12.58
C ARG A 20 -25.84 3.77 13.15
N HIS A 21 -26.10 2.47 13.31
CA HIS A 21 -27.32 1.96 13.93
C HIS A 21 -27.13 1.52 15.38
N VAL A 22 -25.89 1.48 15.86
CA VAL A 22 -25.52 1.09 17.22
C VAL A 22 -24.63 2.15 17.86
N PRO A 23 -24.61 2.30 19.19
CA PRO A 23 -23.68 3.18 19.86
C PRO A 23 -22.22 2.83 19.56
N GLY A 24 -21.36 3.84 19.51
CA GLY A 24 -19.93 3.71 19.20
C GLY A 24 -19.58 4.32 17.85
N GLY A 25 -18.35 4.76 17.67
CA GLY A 25 -17.82 5.27 16.42
C GLY A 25 -17.16 4.14 15.63
N PHE A 26 -17.31 4.18 14.31
CA PHE A 26 -16.56 3.31 13.41
C PHE A 26 -15.42 4.10 12.78
N GLY A 27 -14.29 3.41 12.52
CA GLY A 27 -13.21 3.96 11.71
C GLY A 27 -13.51 3.78 10.22
N ALA A 28 -12.95 4.66 9.42
CA ALA A 28 -12.93 4.54 7.97
C ALA A 28 -11.63 5.16 7.42
N PRO A 29 -11.23 4.84 6.19
CA PRO A 29 -10.10 5.51 5.54
C PRO A 29 -10.28 7.01 5.38
N LEU A 30 -11.53 7.47 5.23
CA LEU A 30 -11.89 8.88 5.03
C LEU A 30 -12.85 9.37 6.11
N VAL A 31 -12.70 10.63 6.52
CA VAL A 31 -13.63 11.32 7.43
C VAL A 31 -14.20 12.55 6.74
N ALA A 32 -15.54 12.59 6.57
CA ALA A 32 -16.25 13.75 6.06
C ALA A 32 -16.44 14.79 7.15
N LYS A 33 -16.19 16.07 6.82
CA LYS A 33 -16.37 17.22 7.72
C LYS A 33 -17.63 18.00 7.34
N SER A 34 -18.16 18.75 8.30
CA SER A 34 -19.38 19.56 8.11
C SER A 34 -19.24 20.69 7.09
N ASP A 35 -18.02 21.11 6.80
CA ASP A 35 -17.71 22.14 5.78
C ASP A 35 -17.66 21.58 4.34
N GLY A 36 -17.94 20.28 4.16
CA GLY A 36 -17.90 19.60 2.88
C GLY A 36 -16.51 19.10 2.46
N SER A 37 -15.48 19.34 3.28
CA SER A 37 -14.16 18.75 3.09
C SER A 37 -14.09 17.34 3.66
N PHE A 38 -13.00 16.64 3.38
CA PHE A 38 -12.72 15.33 4.00
C PHE A 38 -11.26 15.25 4.43
N GLU A 39 -11.01 14.37 5.38
CA GLU A 39 -9.69 14.05 5.90
C GLU A 39 -9.30 12.64 5.48
N GLU A 40 -8.10 12.49 4.92
CA GLU A 40 -7.50 11.21 4.59
C GLU A 40 -6.74 10.67 5.82
N LEU A 41 -7.15 9.53 6.32
CA LEU A 41 -6.47 8.85 7.40
C LEU A 41 -5.36 7.92 6.88
N ALA A 42 -4.51 7.44 7.78
CA ALA A 42 -3.40 6.55 7.43
C ALA A 42 -3.86 5.29 6.65
N GLY A 43 -5.04 4.75 6.96
CA GLY A 43 -5.62 3.62 6.22
C GLY A 43 -5.86 3.93 4.75
N TYR A 44 -6.33 5.13 4.43
CA TYR A 44 -6.49 5.57 3.05
C TYR A 44 -5.16 5.62 2.30
N GLN A 45 -4.13 6.19 2.93
CA GLN A 45 -2.80 6.30 2.34
C GLN A 45 -2.22 4.91 1.99
N VAL A 46 -2.35 3.95 2.92
CA VAL A 46 -1.88 2.57 2.71
C VAL A 46 -2.62 1.90 1.54
N ILE A 47 -3.95 2.01 1.50
CA ILE A 47 -4.76 1.42 0.42
C ILE A 47 -4.41 2.08 -0.92
N ARG A 48 -4.30 3.40 -0.96
CA ARG A 48 -3.96 4.17 -2.17
C ARG A 48 -2.58 3.79 -2.71
N GLU A 49 -1.56 3.74 -1.86
CA GLU A 49 -0.21 3.37 -2.26
C GLU A 49 -0.18 1.95 -2.84
N PHE A 50 -0.81 0.99 -2.17
CA PHE A 50 -0.88 -0.39 -2.66
C PHE A 50 -1.62 -0.47 -4.00
N ALA A 51 -2.80 0.15 -4.10
CA ALA A 51 -3.64 0.13 -5.29
C ALA A 51 -3.01 0.88 -6.49
N SER A 52 -2.09 1.81 -6.24
CA SER A 52 -1.40 2.55 -7.29
C SER A 52 -0.46 1.68 -8.13
N VAL A 53 0.04 0.57 -7.57
CA VAL A 53 1.02 -0.30 -8.24
C VAL A 53 0.52 -1.73 -8.46
N ILE A 54 -0.52 -2.17 -7.73
CA ILE A 54 -1.12 -3.52 -7.87
C ILE A 54 -2.54 -3.37 -8.39
N GLN A 55 -2.75 -3.73 -9.63
CA GLN A 55 -4.04 -3.58 -10.33
C GLN A 55 -4.96 -4.79 -10.07
N PRO A 56 -6.28 -4.64 -10.22
CA PRO A 56 -7.19 -5.77 -10.28
C PRO A 56 -6.77 -6.76 -11.37
N GLY A 57 -6.74 -8.04 -11.03
CA GLY A 57 -6.25 -9.09 -11.95
C GLY A 57 -4.74 -9.32 -11.93
N ALA A 58 -3.99 -8.57 -11.13
CA ALA A 58 -2.56 -8.81 -10.96
C ALA A 58 -2.28 -10.20 -10.37
N VAL A 59 -1.23 -10.84 -10.85
CA VAL A 59 -0.77 -12.17 -10.41
C VAL A 59 0.43 -12.01 -9.49
N ARG A 60 0.33 -12.54 -8.28
CA ARG A 60 1.43 -12.48 -7.30
C ARG A 60 2.67 -13.18 -7.83
N LEU A 61 3.81 -12.51 -7.68
CA LEU A 61 5.13 -13.07 -7.96
C LEU A 61 5.78 -13.59 -6.68
N GLY A 62 6.61 -14.62 -6.81
CA GLY A 62 7.50 -15.05 -5.74
C GLY A 62 8.54 -13.96 -5.46
N SER A 63 8.72 -13.62 -4.18
CA SER A 63 9.71 -12.64 -3.73
C SER A 63 10.47 -13.18 -2.52
N SER A 64 11.74 -12.78 -2.39
CA SER A 64 12.57 -13.09 -1.24
C SER A 64 13.12 -11.79 -0.66
N VAL A 65 13.09 -11.67 0.66
CA VAL A 65 13.63 -10.53 1.39
C VAL A 65 14.71 -11.04 2.34
N TYR A 66 15.89 -10.41 2.31
CA TYR A 66 17.06 -10.81 3.10
C TYR A 66 17.32 -9.87 4.29
N SER A 67 16.37 -9.03 4.64
CA SER A 67 16.46 -8.13 5.80
C SER A 67 15.28 -8.38 6.73
N ARG A 68 15.52 -8.26 8.04
CA ARG A 68 14.44 -8.31 9.06
C ARG A 68 13.70 -6.99 9.22
N ASP A 69 14.23 -5.92 8.63
CA ASP A 69 13.69 -4.55 8.77
C ASP A 69 12.68 -4.21 7.70
N ILE A 70 12.51 -5.07 6.69
CA ILE A 70 11.57 -4.86 5.59
C ILE A 70 10.83 -6.14 5.24
N ASP A 71 9.60 -5.98 4.78
CA ASP A 71 8.84 -6.99 4.03
C ASP A 71 8.53 -6.48 2.64
N ALA A 72 8.37 -7.38 1.68
CA ALA A 72 8.00 -7.01 0.32
C ALA A 72 7.04 -8.02 -0.31
N ALA A 73 6.16 -7.50 -1.15
CA ALA A 73 5.30 -8.28 -2.03
C ALA A 73 5.40 -7.71 -3.45
N ALA A 74 5.34 -8.59 -4.44
CA ALA A 74 5.37 -8.20 -5.84
C ALA A 74 4.26 -8.91 -6.62
N ALA A 75 3.71 -8.23 -7.63
CA ALA A 75 2.73 -8.79 -8.53
C ALA A 75 2.95 -8.27 -9.96
N GLN A 76 2.65 -9.11 -10.94
CA GLN A 76 2.58 -8.71 -12.33
C GLN A 76 1.16 -8.28 -12.67
N ASN A 77 1.02 -7.07 -13.14
CA ASN A 77 -0.25 -6.50 -13.58
C ASN A 77 -0.67 -7.05 -14.95
N PRO A 78 -1.96 -6.93 -15.32
CA PRO A 78 -2.45 -7.38 -16.62
C PRO A 78 -1.77 -6.69 -17.82
N ASP A 79 -1.26 -5.48 -17.65
CA ASP A 79 -0.51 -4.71 -18.66
C ASP A 79 0.97 -5.14 -18.78
N GLY A 80 1.40 -6.14 -17.99
CA GLY A 80 2.78 -6.63 -17.96
C GLY A 80 3.69 -5.88 -16.98
N SER A 81 3.29 -4.73 -16.47
CA SER A 81 4.05 -4.01 -15.45
C SER A 81 4.17 -4.83 -14.15
N ILE A 82 5.18 -4.54 -13.35
CA ILE A 82 5.40 -5.23 -12.07
C ILE A 82 5.34 -4.21 -10.94
N GLY A 83 4.32 -4.35 -10.10
CA GLY A 83 4.17 -3.58 -8.88
C GLY A 83 4.90 -4.26 -7.73
N VAL A 84 5.66 -3.49 -6.96
CA VAL A 84 6.34 -3.94 -5.74
C VAL A 84 5.90 -3.04 -4.59
N SER A 85 5.43 -3.66 -3.52
CA SER A 85 5.07 -3.00 -2.28
C SER A 85 6.05 -3.42 -1.19
N ILE A 86 6.61 -2.45 -0.46
CA ILE A 86 7.67 -2.63 0.53
C ILE A 86 7.22 -1.98 1.83
N VAL A 87 7.18 -2.75 2.90
CA VAL A 87 6.96 -2.25 4.26
C VAL A 87 8.30 -2.14 4.97
N SER A 88 8.61 -0.98 5.53
CA SER A 88 9.79 -0.75 6.35
C SER A 88 9.42 -0.63 7.82
N TYR A 89 10.17 -1.31 8.68
CA TYR A 89 10.02 -1.29 10.14
C TYR A 89 11.09 -0.45 10.84
N THR A 90 12.10 0.03 10.10
CA THR A 90 13.17 0.87 10.66
C THR A 90 12.79 2.34 10.68
N ASP A 91 13.23 3.08 11.68
CA ASP A 91 13.00 4.53 11.77
C ASP A 91 14.03 5.33 10.94
N ALA A 92 15.17 4.74 10.62
CA ALA A 92 16.22 5.39 9.82
C ALA A 92 16.03 5.12 8.31
N PRO A 93 16.45 6.05 7.45
CA PRO A 93 16.54 5.81 6.02
C PRO A 93 17.39 4.58 5.71
N LYS A 94 16.97 3.77 4.76
CA LYS A 94 17.65 2.54 4.36
C LYS A 94 17.79 2.44 2.86
N GLN A 95 19.00 2.20 2.38
CA GLN A 95 19.23 1.82 0.99
C GLN A 95 18.76 0.38 0.76
N ILE A 96 18.00 0.17 -0.29
CA ILE A 96 17.54 -1.13 -0.74
C ILE A 96 17.91 -1.35 -2.21
N ALA A 97 18.09 -2.61 -2.56
CA ALA A 97 18.29 -3.05 -3.93
C ALA A 97 17.20 -4.06 -4.30
N ILE A 98 16.44 -3.77 -5.33
CA ILE A 98 15.43 -4.67 -5.89
C ILE A 98 16.03 -5.33 -7.11
N ARG A 99 16.13 -6.67 -7.08
CA ARG A 99 16.56 -7.43 -8.25
C ARG A 99 15.34 -7.97 -8.98
N LEU A 100 15.21 -7.60 -10.26
CA LEU A 100 14.12 -8.03 -11.12
C LEU A 100 14.65 -8.42 -12.50
N LYS A 101 14.33 -9.62 -13.00
CA LYS A 101 14.74 -10.10 -14.33
C LYS A 101 16.25 -9.92 -14.61
N GLY A 102 17.10 -10.09 -13.60
CA GLY A 102 18.56 -9.93 -13.71
C GLY A 102 19.07 -8.49 -13.60
N GLN A 103 18.20 -7.49 -13.58
CA GLN A 103 18.55 -6.10 -13.35
C GLN A 103 18.45 -5.75 -11.87
N ILE A 104 19.17 -4.72 -11.44
CA ILE A 104 19.17 -4.21 -10.07
C ILE A 104 18.78 -2.73 -10.09
N CYS A 105 17.67 -2.42 -9.42
CA CYS A 105 17.25 -1.07 -9.11
C CYS A 105 17.62 -0.76 -7.66
N GLN A 106 18.29 0.37 -7.42
CA GLN A 106 18.61 0.84 -6.07
C GLN A 106 17.79 2.09 -5.74
N THR A 107 17.29 2.14 -4.52
CA THR A 107 16.56 3.29 -3.99
C THR A 107 16.76 3.41 -2.49
N THR A 108 16.37 4.55 -1.92
CA THR A 108 16.40 4.78 -0.48
C THR A 108 14.97 4.93 0.02
N ILE A 109 14.57 4.07 0.96
CA ILE A 109 13.29 4.22 1.69
C ILE A 109 13.52 5.08 2.94
N GLN A 110 12.58 5.98 3.23
CA GLN A 110 12.71 7.03 4.24
C GLN A 110 12.12 6.61 5.60
N GLY A 111 12.68 5.57 6.19
CA GLY A 111 12.25 5.13 7.51
C GLY A 111 11.02 4.22 7.49
N LYS A 112 10.25 4.23 8.58
CA LYS A 112 9.06 3.39 8.78
C LYS A 112 7.92 3.80 7.87
N GLY A 113 7.33 2.84 7.14
CA GLY A 113 6.21 3.12 6.25
C GLY A 113 6.02 2.10 5.14
N LEU A 114 5.06 2.40 4.27
CA LEU A 114 4.80 1.67 3.04
C LEU A 114 5.39 2.45 1.85
N PHE A 115 6.13 1.76 1.02
CA PHE A 115 6.74 2.29 -0.21
C PHE A 115 6.35 1.42 -1.38
N THR A 116 6.14 2.02 -2.53
CA THR A 116 5.75 1.30 -3.73
C THR A 116 6.65 1.65 -4.89
N VAL A 117 6.89 0.68 -5.77
CA VAL A 117 7.66 0.84 -7.00
C VAL A 117 6.91 0.15 -8.13
N LEU A 118 6.77 0.83 -9.26
CA LEU A 118 6.20 0.26 -10.47
C LEU A 118 7.30 0.14 -11.53
N PHE A 119 7.52 -1.07 -11.99
CA PHE A 119 8.41 -1.37 -13.13
C PHE A 119 7.56 -1.53 -14.38
N THR A 120 7.84 -0.74 -15.40
CA THR A 120 7.20 -0.81 -16.72
C THR A 120 8.18 -1.28 -17.76
N ASP A 121 7.74 -2.04 -18.76
CA ASP A 121 8.59 -2.41 -19.89
C ASP A 121 8.85 -1.14 -20.73
N GLY A 122 10.11 -0.71 -20.83
CA GLY A 122 10.54 0.44 -21.64
C GLY A 122 11.23 1.59 -20.92
N GLN A 123 11.58 1.43 -19.65
CA GLN A 123 12.49 2.35 -18.95
C GLN A 123 13.64 1.60 -18.28
#